data_283a58562f0a376eea8a40ae81a0b0d7
#
_entry.id   283a58562f0a376eea8a40ae81a0b0d7
#
_cell.length_a   1.000
_cell.length_b   1.000
_cell.length_c   1.000
_cell.angle_alpha   90.00
_cell.angle_beta   90.00
_cell.angle_gamma   90.00
#
_symmetry.space_group_name_H-M   'P 1'
#
loop_
_entity.id
_entity.type
_entity.pdbx_description
1 polymer ?
#
loop_
_entity_poly.entity_id
_entity_poly.type
_entity_poly.pdbx_seq_one_letter_code
_entity_poly.pdbx_strand_id
1 'polypeptide(L)'
;DIGFSPIRVVCCERQEFNAKAEEAIAGDLRIIPMENTFIVELTYRVDKDECKNSKSVSLNPNEALCCDLGIDNFATFVSTKPGVRPFLVKGKILKSINQRYNKQVAELRSKKHHEHIRIKGVKRYWQLQDLMHKISRLAVNFCLAHDLGRIVIGTNRNWKQRVNLGKRNNQNFVMLPHNKFIEMVRYKAEEYGIQVT
;
A
#
# COMPACT_ATOMS: atom_id res chain seq x y z
N ASP A 1 -8.92 -19.78 34.82
CA ASP A 1 -8.96 -20.07 33.37
C ASP A 1 -9.85 -19.04 32.70
N ILE A 2 -9.23 -18.04 32.10
CA ILE A 2 -9.93 -17.13 31.20
C ILE A 2 -10.01 -17.86 29.85
N GLY A 3 -11.13 -18.54 29.63
CA GLY A 3 -11.39 -19.23 28.37
C GLY A 3 -11.51 -18.23 27.22
N PHE A 4 -10.44 -18.09 26.46
CA PHE A 4 -10.51 -17.38 25.19
C PHE A 4 -11.22 -18.26 24.17
N SER A 5 -12.35 -17.79 23.65
CA SER A 5 -12.91 -18.40 22.44
C SER A 5 -11.86 -18.30 21.31
N PRO A 6 -11.65 -19.36 20.53
CA PRO A 6 -10.68 -19.31 19.43
C PRO A 6 -11.03 -18.17 18.47
N ILE A 7 -10.05 -17.32 18.18
CA ILE A 7 -10.19 -16.25 17.20
C ILE A 7 -10.33 -16.92 15.83
N ARG A 8 -11.50 -16.85 15.24
CA ARG A 8 -11.75 -17.37 13.90
C ARG A 8 -11.38 -16.28 12.89
N VAL A 9 -10.25 -16.44 12.21
CA VAL A 9 -9.90 -15.56 11.10
C VAL A 9 -10.71 -16.01 9.88
N VAL A 10 -11.67 -15.18 9.45
CA VAL A 10 -12.44 -15.41 8.23
C VAL A 10 -11.74 -14.63 7.12
N CYS A 11 -11.01 -15.33 6.25
CA CYS A 11 -10.49 -14.74 5.02
C CYS A 11 -11.61 -14.69 3.95
N CYS A 12 -11.74 -13.56 3.26
CA CYS A 12 -12.80 -13.31 2.29
C CYS A 12 -12.76 -14.22 1.04
N GLU A 13 -11.67 -14.91 0.79
CA GLU A 13 -11.49 -15.82 -0.35
C GLU A 13 -11.13 -17.23 0.15
N ARG A 14 -12.15 -17.91 0.65
CA ARG A 14 -12.04 -19.20 1.35
C ARG A 14 -11.43 -20.33 0.49
N GLN A 15 -11.66 -20.32 -0.82
CA GLN A 15 -11.21 -21.41 -1.71
C GLN A 15 -9.72 -21.28 -2.08
N GLU A 16 -9.24 -20.09 -2.41
CA GLU A 16 -7.82 -19.91 -2.77
C GLU A 16 -6.89 -20.01 -1.54
N PHE A 17 -7.38 -19.62 -0.36
CA PHE A 17 -6.58 -19.71 0.87
C PHE A 17 -6.45 -21.15 1.37
N ASN A 18 -7.51 -21.96 1.25
CA ASN A 18 -7.47 -23.37 1.67
C ASN A 18 -6.55 -24.21 0.77
N ALA A 19 -6.55 -23.98 -0.54
CA ALA A 19 -5.62 -24.66 -1.45
C ALA A 19 -4.16 -24.32 -1.17
N LYS A 20 -3.87 -23.07 -0.80
CA LYS A 20 -2.52 -22.62 -0.43
C LYS A 20 -2.13 -22.97 1.01
N ALA A 21 -3.07 -23.15 1.92
CA ALA A 21 -2.81 -23.47 3.33
C ALA A 21 -2.42 -24.96 3.50
N GLU A 22 -2.78 -25.84 2.59
CA GLU A 22 -2.35 -27.24 2.62
C GLU A 22 -0.86 -27.39 2.22
N GLU A 23 -0.32 -26.45 1.45
CA GLU A 23 1.08 -26.42 0.98
C GLU A 23 1.95 -25.43 1.77
N ALA A 24 1.35 -24.48 2.51
CA ALA A 24 2.07 -23.46 3.26
C ALA A 24 2.42 -23.92 4.66
N ILE A 25 3.72 -23.89 5.00
CA ILE A 25 4.17 -24.09 6.38
C ILE A 25 3.78 -22.85 7.17
N ALA A 26 2.86 -23.02 8.13
CA ALA A 26 2.43 -21.94 9.02
C ALA A 26 3.65 -21.40 9.79
N GLY A 27 3.80 -20.09 9.78
CA GLY A 27 4.79 -19.35 10.54
C GLY A 27 4.19 -18.78 11.82
N ASP A 28 4.71 -17.65 12.25
CA ASP A 28 4.30 -17.00 13.49
C ASP A 28 3.00 -16.21 13.32
N LEU A 29 2.15 -16.26 14.33
CA LEU A 29 1.01 -15.36 14.51
C LEU A 29 1.43 -14.22 15.43
N ARG A 30 1.29 -12.97 14.98
CA ARG A 30 1.52 -11.79 15.82
C ARG A 30 0.23 -10.98 15.96
N ILE A 31 -0.08 -10.58 17.19
CA ILE A 31 -1.18 -9.67 17.50
C ILE A 31 -0.59 -8.34 17.94
N ILE A 32 -0.77 -7.31 17.14
CA ILE A 32 -0.23 -5.98 17.38
C ILE A 32 -1.37 -5.08 17.85
N PRO A 33 -1.36 -4.59 19.09
CA PRO A 33 -2.39 -3.68 19.58
C PRO A 33 -2.28 -2.31 18.88
N MET A 34 -3.43 -1.78 18.46
CA MET A 34 -3.57 -0.43 17.92
C MET A 34 -4.76 0.26 18.54
N GLU A 35 -4.52 1.05 19.57
CA GLU A 35 -5.56 1.81 20.29
C GLU A 35 -6.78 0.92 20.65
N ASN A 36 -7.88 1.07 19.91
CA ASN A 36 -9.12 0.30 20.10
C ASN A 36 -9.28 -0.88 19.13
N THR A 37 -8.22 -1.25 18.40
CA THR A 37 -8.21 -2.34 17.43
C THR A 37 -6.94 -3.15 17.54
N PHE A 38 -6.88 -4.30 16.85
CA PHE A 38 -5.69 -5.13 16.76
C PHE A 38 -5.39 -5.41 15.29
N ILE A 39 -4.10 -5.48 14.96
CA ILE A 39 -3.64 -6.06 13.70
C ILE A 39 -3.23 -7.49 14.01
N VAL A 40 -3.77 -8.44 13.26
CA VAL A 40 -3.35 -9.84 13.31
C VAL A 40 -2.50 -10.09 12.08
N GLU A 41 -1.22 -10.41 12.30
CA GLU A 41 -0.29 -10.77 11.23
C GLU A 41 -0.05 -12.28 11.31
N LEU A 42 -0.34 -12.96 10.23
CA LEU A 42 0.00 -14.37 10.04
C LEU A 42 1.15 -14.45 9.03
N THR A 43 2.30 -14.98 9.45
CA THR A 43 3.41 -15.28 8.56
C THR A 43 3.29 -16.73 8.07
N TYR A 44 3.66 -16.95 6.82
CA TYR A 44 3.71 -18.29 6.24
C TYR A 44 4.91 -18.37 5.29
N ARG A 45 5.46 -19.57 5.16
CA ARG A 45 6.52 -19.86 4.19
C ARG A 45 5.88 -20.50 2.98
N VAL A 46 6.22 -19.97 1.81
CA VAL A 46 5.88 -20.58 0.52
C VAL A 46 7.18 -20.99 -0.12
N ASP A 47 7.24 -22.19 -0.66
CA ASP A 47 8.42 -22.61 -1.39
C ASP A 47 8.62 -21.73 -2.62
N LYS A 48 9.86 -21.22 -2.79
CA LYS A 48 10.17 -20.26 -3.87
C LYS A 48 9.92 -20.85 -5.26
N ASP A 49 10.07 -22.15 -5.40
CA ASP A 49 9.87 -22.82 -6.68
C ASP A 49 8.39 -23.01 -7.01
N GLU A 50 7.54 -23.21 -6.02
CA GLU A 50 6.08 -23.24 -6.18
C GLU A 50 5.49 -21.85 -6.39
N CYS A 51 6.02 -20.82 -5.71
CA CYS A 51 5.55 -19.44 -5.87
C CYS A 51 5.84 -18.88 -7.28
N LYS A 52 6.97 -19.25 -7.88
CA LYS A 52 7.32 -18.88 -9.26
C LYS A 52 6.39 -19.52 -10.30
N ASN A 53 5.82 -20.69 -10.00
CA ASN A 53 4.99 -21.44 -10.95
C ASN A 53 3.50 -21.09 -10.87
N SER A 54 3.00 -20.54 -9.77
CA SER A 54 1.55 -20.36 -9.59
C SER A 54 0.96 -19.08 -10.15
N LYS A 55 1.76 -17.99 -10.28
CA LYS A 55 1.29 -16.69 -10.79
C LYS A 55 2.27 -15.97 -11.71
N SER A 56 3.48 -16.52 -11.95
CA SER A 56 4.41 -15.89 -12.87
C SER A 56 3.87 -15.90 -14.29
N VAL A 57 3.55 -14.72 -14.79
CA VAL A 57 3.18 -14.50 -16.18
C VAL A 57 4.45 -14.13 -16.93
N SER A 58 4.68 -14.74 -18.10
CA SER A 58 5.79 -14.33 -18.97
C SER A 58 5.49 -12.97 -19.56
N LEU A 59 5.95 -11.90 -18.88
CA LEU A 59 5.80 -10.52 -19.32
C LEU A 59 7.06 -10.04 -20.05
N ASN A 60 6.90 -9.09 -20.96
CA ASN A 60 8.02 -8.51 -21.70
C ASN A 60 8.96 -7.74 -20.77
N PRO A 61 10.20 -8.21 -20.50
CA PRO A 61 11.12 -7.58 -19.59
C PRO A 61 11.71 -6.26 -20.12
N ASN A 62 11.54 -5.97 -21.41
CA ASN A 62 12.03 -4.75 -22.03
C ASN A 62 11.04 -3.59 -21.90
N GLU A 63 9.76 -3.89 -21.60
CA GLU A 63 8.72 -2.91 -21.42
C GLU A 63 8.49 -2.58 -19.95
N ALA A 64 8.31 -1.28 -19.66
CA ALA A 64 8.20 -0.78 -18.31
C ALA A 64 7.02 0.16 -18.12
N LEU A 65 6.47 0.17 -16.91
CA LEU A 65 5.60 1.21 -16.39
C LEU A 65 6.42 2.18 -15.54
N CYS A 66 6.61 3.40 -16.01
CA CYS A 66 7.29 4.45 -15.26
C CYS A 66 6.29 5.18 -14.37
N CYS A 67 6.64 5.38 -13.11
CA CYS A 67 5.82 6.04 -12.10
C CYS A 67 6.55 7.24 -11.51
N ASP A 68 5.96 8.43 -11.65
CA ASP A 68 6.38 9.63 -10.94
C ASP A 68 5.44 9.92 -9.77
N LEU A 69 5.99 10.16 -8.59
CA LEU A 69 5.26 10.40 -7.36
C LEU A 69 5.24 11.88 -6.99
N GLY A 70 4.05 12.43 -6.80
CA GLY A 70 3.87 13.85 -6.54
C GLY A 70 2.87 14.16 -5.42
N ILE A 71 2.51 15.44 -5.32
CA ILE A 71 1.56 15.96 -4.33
C ILE A 71 0.17 16.16 -4.94
N ASP A 72 0.08 16.80 -6.08
CA ASP A 72 -1.20 17.10 -6.76
C ASP A 72 -1.69 15.91 -7.55
N ASN A 73 -0.82 15.31 -8.31
CA ASN A 73 -0.95 13.97 -8.83
C ASN A 73 -0.15 13.06 -7.90
N PHE A 74 -0.82 12.18 -7.17
CA PHE A 74 -0.16 11.27 -6.24
C PHE A 74 0.81 10.33 -6.97
N ALA A 75 0.37 9.84 -8.13
CA ALA A 75 1.20 9.02 -9.01
C ALA A 75 0.80 9.27 -10.47
N THR A 76 1.78 9.48 -11.33
CA THR A 76 1.62 9.57 -12.78
C THR A 76 2.30 8.38 -13.42
N PHE A 77 1.59 7.66 -14.27
CA PHE A 77 2.07 6.42 -14.88
C PHE A 77 2.16 6.57 -16.40
N VAL A 78 3.33 6.24 -16.95
CA VAL A 78 3.61 6.24 -18.38
C VAL A 78 4.26 4.92 -18.76
N SER A 79 3.78 4.29 -19.83
CA SER A 79 4.37 3.06 -20.36
C SER A 79 5.44 3.39 -21.40
N THR A 80 6.49 2.55 -21.46
CA THR A 80 7.45 2.56 -22.57
C THR A 80 6.88 1.95 -23.84
N LYS A 81 5.85 1.09 -23.71
CA LYS A 81 5.21 0.40 -24.82
C LYS A 81 4.38 1.37 -25.66
N PRO A 82 4.61 1.48 -26.98
CA PRO A 82 3.84 2.36 -27.86
C PRO A 82 2.33 2.03 -27.85
N GLY A 83 1.51 3.04 -27.94
CA GLY A 83 0.04 2.90 -28.00
C GLY A 83 -0.64 2.70 -26.64
N VAL A 84 0.10 2.49 -25.56
CA VAL A 84 -0.44 2.39 -24.20
C VAL A 84 -0.64 3.79 -23.62
N ARG A 85 -1.90 4.13 -23.31
CA ARG A 85 -2.25 5.46 -22.79
C ARG A 85 -1.74 5.66 -21.36
N PRO A 86 -1.11 6.82 -21.06
CA PRO A 86 -0.73 7.15 -19.68
C PRO A 86 -1.97 7.40 -18.83
N PHE A 87 -1.82 7.20 -17.51
CA PHE A 87 -2.85 7.53 -16.55
C PHE A 87 -2.26 8.16 -15.29
N LEU A 88 -3.10 8.84 -14.53
CA LEU A 88 -2.69 9.48 -13.30
C LEU A 88 -3.69 9.25 -12.18
N VAL A 89 -3.19 9.23 -10.96
CA VAL A 89 -3.97 9.15 -9.73
C VAL A 89 -3.89 10.50 -9.01
N LYS A 90 -5.02 11.20 -8.95
CA LYS A 90 -5.08 12.52 -8.30
C LYS A 90 -4.89 12.42 -6.79
N GLY A 91 -4.03 13.26 -6.23
CA GLY A 91 -3.79 13.35 -4.78
C GLY A 91 -4.90 14.02 -3.97
N LYS A 92 -5.98 14.49 -4.61
CA LYS A 92 -7.10 15.21 -3.97
C LYS A 92 -7.70 14.45 -2.78
N ILE A 93 -7.95 13.15 -2.94
CA ILE A 93 -8.56 12.31 -1.88
C ILE A 93 -7.62 12.22 -0.68
N LEU A 94 -6.34 11.96 -0.92
CA LEU A 94 -5.31 11.87 0.12
C LEU A 94 -5.17 13.20 0.88
N LYS A 95 -5.16 14.31 0.16
CA LYS A 95 -5.13 15.66 0.75
C LYS A 95 -6.37 15.93 1.59
N SER A 96 -7.57 15.57 1.12
CA SER A 96 -8.82 15.80 1.86
C SER A 96 -8.89 15.00 3.16
N ILE A 97 -8.42 13.74 3.16
CA ILE A 97 -8.31 12.92 4.36
C ILE A 97 -7.39 13.59 5.38
N ASN A 98 -6.20 14.02 4.94
CA ASN A 98 -5.22 14.67 5.80
C ASN A 98 -5.71 16.01 6.33
N GLN A 99 -6.34 16.85 5.52
CA GLN A 99 -6.90 18.14 5.93
C GLN A 99 -8.04 17.95 6.94
N ARG A 100 -8.95 17.01 6.70
CA ARG A 100 -10.03 16.68 7.65
C ARG A 100 -9.47 16.22 8.98
N TYR A 101 -8.48 15.32 8.96
CA TYR A 101 -7.80 14.87 10.16
C TYR A 101 -7.17 16.03 10.93
N ASN A 102 -6.40 16.89 10.26
CA ASN A 102 -5.74 18.02 10.90
C ASN A 102 -6.74 18.99 11.53
N LYS A 103 -7.86 19.28 10.86
CA LYS A 103 -8.94 20.11 11.41
C LYS A 103 -9.55 19.50 12.68
N GLN A 104 -9.87 18.19 12.63
CA GLN A 104 -10.44 17.49 13.79
C GLN A 104 -9.44 17.41 14.95
N VAL A 105 -8.16 17.18 14.68
CA VAL A 105 -7.11 17.15 15.71
C VAL A 105 -6.93 18.52 16.36
N ALA A 106 -6.98 19.62 15.59
CA ALA A 106 -6.89 20.96 16.15
C ALA A 106 -8.05 21.25 17.10
N GLU A 107 -9.27 20.90 16.73
CA GLU A 107 -10.46 21.04 17.59
C GLU A 107 -10.38 20.17 18.84
N LEU A 108 -10.00 18.91 18.72
CA LEU A 108 -9.89 17.98 19.85
C LEU A 108 -8.79 18.38 20.83
N ARG A 109 -7.68 18.95 20.33
CA ARG A 109 -6.59 19.48 21.17
C ARG A 109 -7.05 20.66 22.01
N SER A 110 -7.83 21.60 21.44
CA SER A 110 -8.38 22.72 22.20
C SER A 110 -9.30 22.26 23.34
N LYS A 111 -9.97 21.12 23.15
CA LYS A 111 -10.85 20.48 24.14
C LYS A 111 -10.15 19.48 25.07
N LYS A 112 -8.82 19.29 24.92
CA LYS A 112 -8.00 18.31 25.66
C LYS A 112 -8.48 16.83 25.53
N HIS A 113 -9.15 16.47 24.45
CA HIS A 113 -9.65 15.11 24.17
C HIS A 113 -8.59 14.23 23.48
N HIS A 114 -7.55 13.84 24.21
CA HIS A 114 -6.39 13.11 23.65
C HIS A 114 -6.75 11.72 23.11
N GLU A 115 -7.62 10.99 23.78
CA GLU A 115 -8.07 9.67 23.35
C GLU A 115 -8.76 9.71 21.98
N HIS A 116 -9.66 10.70 21.79
CA HIS A 116 -10.34 10.88 20.51
C HIS A 116 -9.36 11.21 19.37
N ILE A 117 -8.26 11.90 19.66
CA ILE A 117 -7.21 12.18 18.67
C ILE A 117 -6.58 10.86 18.18
N ARG A 118 -6.30 9.91 19.09
CA ARG A 118 -5.72 8.62 18.75
C ARG A 118 -6.67 7.79 17.88
N ILE A 119 -7.94 7.72 18.25
CA ILE A 119 -8.98 7.04 17.45
C ILE A 119 -9.08 7.64 16.04
N LYS A 120 -9.04 8.98 15.90
CA LYS A 120 -9.03 9.63 14.58
C LYS A 120 -7.77 9.31 13.79
N GLY A 121 -6.62 9.16 14.47
CA GLY A 121 -5.36 8.72 13.88
C GLY A 121 -5.46 7.33 13.25
N VAL A 122 -6.01 6.36 13.98
CA VAL A 122 -6.26 5.00 13.50
C VAL A 122 -7.20 5.00 12.28
N LYS A 123 -8.31 5.74 12.35
CA LYS A 123 -9.24 5.85 11.22
C LYS A 123 -8.57 6.42 9.96
N ARG A 124 -7.79 7.48 10.12
CA ARG A 124 -7.00 8.05 9.02
C ARG A 124 -6.01 7.04 8.45
N TYR A 125 -5.30 6.32 9.32
CA TYR A 125 -4.35 5.28 8.92
C TYR A 125 -5.01 4.25 8.00
N TRP A 126 -6.14 3.68 8.39
CA TRP A 126 -6.84 2.68 7.58
C TRP A 126 -7.38 3.24 6.26
N GLN A 127 -7.87 4.47 6.25
CA GLN A 127 -8.31 5.13 5.01
C GLN A 127 -7.15 5.29 4.01
N LEU A 128 -5.96 5.70 4.49
CA LEU A 128 -4.78 5.82 3.64
C LEU A 128 -4.27 4.46 3.17
N GLN A 129 -4.31 3.44 4.04
CA GLN A 129 -3.95 2.08 3.69
C GLN A 129 -4.81 1.52 2.57
N ASP A 130 -6.12 1.61 2.69
CA ASP A 130 -7.06 1.14 1.66
C ASP A 130 -6.76 1.79 0.29
N LEU A 131 -6.54 3.10 0.28
CA LEU A 131 -6.15 3.80 -0.95
C LEU A 131 -4.82 3.31 -1.52
N MET A 132 -3.80 3.13 -0.69
CA MET A 132 -2.50 2.63 -1.15
C MET A 132 -2.62 1.21 -1.71
N HIS A 133 -3.42 0.36 -1.08
CA HIS A 133 -3.70 -0.99 -1.59
C HIS A 133 -4.36 -0.96 -2.96
N LYS A 134 -5.37 -0.09 -3.16
CA LYS A 134 -6.07 0.07 -4.43
C LYS A 134 -5.16 0.60 -5.53
N ILE A 135 -4.39 1.64 -5.25
CA ILE A 135 -3.51 2.26 -6.25
C ILE A 135 -2.37 1.31 -6.65
N SER A 136 -1.75 0.63 -5.67
CA SER A 136 -0.68 -0.32 -5.96
C SER A 136 -1.18 -1.54 -6.74
N ARG A 137 -2.41 -2.03 -6.46
CA ARG A 137 -3.03 -3.10 -7.25
C ARG A 137 -3.36 -2.65 -8.67
N LEU A 138 -3.85 -1.40 -8.83
CA LEU A 138 -4.09 -0.81 -10.15
C LEU A 138 -2.81 -0.79 -11.00
N ALA A 139 -1.68 -0.38 -10.44
CA ALA A 139 -0.40 -0.36 -11.15
C ALA A 139 0.04 -1.75 -11.61
N VAL A 140 -0.06 -2.76 -10.74
CA VAL A 140 0.29 -4.15 -11.09
C VAL A 140 -0.67 -4.72 -12.14
N ASN A 141 -1.98 -4.53 -11.97
CA ASN A 141 -2.97 -5.00 -12.94
C ASN A 141 -2.78 -4.33 -14.31
N PHE A 142 -2.36 -3.06 -14.33
CA PHE A 142 -2.04 -2.37 -15.57
C PHE A 142 -0.84 -3.01 -16.28
N CYS A 143 0.21 -3.39 -15.55
CA CYS A 143 1.35 -4.10 -16.12
C CYS A 143 0.92 -5.44 -16.72
N LEU A 144 0.09 -6.21 -16.00
CA LEU A 144 -0.43 -7.49 -16.48
C LEU A 144 -1.26 -7.34 -17.75
N ALA A 145 -2.14 -6.33 -17.81
CA ALA A 145 -3.02 -6.08 -18.96
C ALA A 145 -2.26 -5.61 -20.21
N HIS A 146 -1.09 -5.00 -20.06
CA HIS A 146 -0.31 -4.43 -21.16
C HIS A 146 1.00 -5.14 -21.44
N ASP A 147 1.27 -6.28 -20.79
CA ASP A 147 2.49 -7.06 -20.97
C ASP A 147 3.76 -6.26 -20.63
N LEU A 148 3.78 -5.64 -19.44
CA LEU A 148 4.91 -4.84 -18.95
C LEU A 148 5.63 -5.59 -17.84
N GLY A 149 6.87 -6.00 -18.06
CA GLY A 149 7.66 -6.80 -17.12
C GLY A 149 8.39 -6.00 -16.03
N ARG A 150 8.35 -4.67 -16.09
CA ARG A 150 9.03 -3.80 -15.11
C ARG A 150 8.17 -2.64 -14.66
N ILE A 151 8.39 -2.20 -13.39
CA ILE A 151 7.88 -0.94 -12.87
C ILE A 151 9.08 -0.11 -12.40
N VAL A 152 9.22 1.10 -12.94
CA VAL A 152 10.27 2.04 -12.57
C VAL A 152 9.67 3.19 -11.78
N ILE A 153 10.11 3.39 -10.53
CA ILE A 153 9.57 4.44 -9.66
C ILE A 153 10.65 5.46 -9.37
N GLY A 154 10.43 6.70 -9.82
CA GLY A 154 11.34 7.81 -9.53
C GLY A 154 11.34 8.15 -8.04
N THR A 155 12.45 7.87 -7.34
CA THR A 155 12.62 8.21 -5.92
C THR A 155 14.01 8.77 -5.66
N ASN A 156 14.09 9.83 -4.86
CA ASN A 156 15.35 10.31 -4.33
C ASN A 156 15.48 9.93 -2.86
N ARG A 157 16.64 9.41 -2.44
CA ARG A 157 16.92 9.21 -1.01
C ARG A 157 16.76 10.54 -0.28
N ASN A 158 16.02 10.54 0.82
CA ASN A 158 15.79 11.71 1.68
C ASN A 158 15.02 12.87 1.01
N TRP A 159 14.31 12.64 -0.10
CA TRP A 159 13.57 13.67 -0.81
C TRP A 159 12.52 14.40 0.05
N LYS A 160 12.09 13.81 1.17
CA LYS A 160 11.23 14.45 2.17
C LYS A 160 11.98 15.26 3.23
N GLN A 161 13.30 15.11 3.30
CA GLN A 161 14.15 15.87 4.20
C GLN A 161 14.66 17.11 3.45
N ARG A 162 14.63 18.29 4.10
CA ARG A 162 15.10 19.57 3.52
C ARG A 162 14.27 20.12 2.34
N VAL A 163 13.05 19.62 2.13
CA VAL A 163 12.18 20.20 1.10
C VAL A 163 11.57 21.49 1.61
N ASN A 164 11.81 22.60 0.92
CA ASN A 164 11.20 23.89 1.21
C ASN A 164 10.21 24.29 0.09
N LEU A 165 9.02 23.69 0.12
CA LEU A 165 7.91 23.99 -0.80
C LEU A 165 6.89 24.98 -0.19
N GLY A 166 7.27 25.63 0.92
CA GLY A 166 6.36 26.41 1.73
C GLY A 166 5.55 25.55 2.72
N LYS A 167 5.14 26.16 3.85
CA LYS A 167 4.54 25.48 5.01
C LYS A 167 3.40 24.51 4.67
N ARG A 168 2.48 24.92 3.80
CA ARG A 168 1.31 24.14 3.41
C ARG A 168 1.68 22.92 2.54
N ASN A 169 2.57 23.12 1.57
CA ASN A 169 3.01 22.05 0.67
C ASN A 169 3.91 21.06 1.39
N ASN A 170 4.82 21.53 2.26
CA ASN A 170 5.64 20.67 3.09
C ASN A 170 4.77 19.76 3.98
N GLN A 171 3.74 20.28 4.63
CA GLN A 171 2.83 19.50 5.44
C GLN A 171 2.11 18.43 4.60
N ASN A 172 1.59 18.80 3.43
CA ASN A 172 0.94 17.85 2.54
C ASN A 172 1.89 16.75 2.08
N PHE A 173 3.12 17.13 1.69
CA PHE A 173 4.12 16.21 1.18
C PHE A 173 4.59 15.17 2.22
N VAL A 174 4.89 15.63 3.44
CA VAL A 174 5.32 14.76 4.55
C VAL A 174 4.22 13.75 4.93
N MET A 175 2.95 14.16 4.85
CA MET A 175 1.81 13.32 5.24
C MET A 175 1.40 12.28 4.17
N LEU A 176 1.97 12.32 2.97
CA LEU A 176 1.69 11.31 1.93
C LEU A 176 2.56 10.06 2.13
N PRO A 177 1.98 8.85 2.14
CA PRO A 177 2.70 7.62 2.45
C PRO A 177 3.40 7.02 1.21
N HIS A 178 4.27 7.79 0.53
CA HIS A 178 4.94 7.34 -0.69
C HIS A 178 5.76 6.05 -0.50
N ASN A 179 6.57 5.98 0.57
CA ASN A 179 7.39 4.78 0.83
C ASN A 179 6.52 3.53 1.00
N LYS A 180 5.40 3.67 1.72
CA LYS A 180 4.47 2.57 1.92
C LYS A 180 3.81 2.14 0.61
N PHE A 181 3.48 3.08 -0.25
CA PHE A 181 3.00 2.80 -1.61
C PHE A 181 4.03 1.99 -2.42
N ILE A 182 5.30 2.40 -2.39
CA ILE A 182 6.39 1.71 -3.08
C ILE A 182 6.55 0.28 -2.57
N GLU A 183 6.54 0.07 -1.26
CA GLU A 183 6.58 -1.26 -0.65
C GLU A 183 5.41 -2.13 -1.10
N MET A 184 4.20 -1.56 -1.14
CA MET A 184 3.00 -2.28 -1.61
C MET A 184 3.06 -2.62 -3.09
N VAL A 185 3.66 -1.78 -3.93
CA VAL A 185 3.90 -2.11 -5.34
C VAL A 185 4.90 -3.25 -5.45
N ARG A 186 6.00 -3.21 -4.69
CA ARG A 186 7.05 -4.22 -4.74
C ARG A 186 6.53 -5.62 -4.45
N TYR A 187 5.94 -5.85 -3.29
CA TYR A 187 5.51 -7.21 -2.94
C TYR A 187 4.39 -7.74 -3.86
N LYS A 188 3.49 -6.85 -4.33
CA LYS A 188 2.44 -7.25 -5.28
C LYS A 188 2.97 -7.54 -6.68
N ALA A 189 4.00 -6.81 -7.11
CA ALA A 189 4.67 -7.03 -8.40
C ALA A 189 5.47 -8.33 -8.38
N GLU A 190 6.12 -8.63 -7.24
CA GLU A 190 6.89 -9.86 -7.04
C GLU A 190 6.04 -11.12 -7.22
N GLU A 191 4.77 -11.10 -6.80
CA GLU A 191 3.82 -12.21 -7.02
C GLU A 191 3.69 -12.63 -8.49
N TYR A 192 3.96 -11.72 -9.43
CA TYR A 192 3.82 -11.92 -10.88
C TYR A 192 5.16 -11.89 -11.63
N GLY A 193 6.27 -11.85 -10.92
CA GLY A 193 7.60 -11.74 -11.52
C GLY A 193 7.93 -10.37 -12.13
N ILE A 194 7.14 -9.33 -11.84
CA ILE A 194 7.39 -7.96 -12.31
C ILE A 194 8.53 -7.33 -11.48
N GLN A 195 9.57 -6.86 -12.15
CA GLN A 195 10.71 -6.20 -11.51
C GLN A 195 10.36 -4.77 -11.11
N VAL A 196 10.71 -4.34 -9.88
CA VAL A 196 10.50 -2.96 -9.39
C VAL A 196 11.82 -2.31 -9.05
N THR A 197 12.14 -1.21 -9.74
CA THR A 197 13.38 -0.42 -9.57
C THR A 197 13.09 1.04 -9.24
#